data_52d2abda9433aa5fa96b2f384c0214c3
#
_entry.id   52d2abda9433aa5fa96b2f384c0214c3
#
_cell.length_a   1.000
_cell.length_b   1.000
_cell.length_c   1.000
_cell.angle_alpha   90.00
_cell.angle_beta   90.00
_cell.angle_gamma   90.00
#
_symmetry.space_group_name_H-M   'P 1'
#
loop_
_entity.id
_entity.type
_entity.pdbx_description
1 polymer ?
#
loop_
_entity_poly.entity_id
_entity_poly.type
_entity_poly.pdbx_seq_one_letter_code
_entity_poly.pdbx_strand_id
1 'polypeptide(L)'
;VSPRFSSSDGHRIEHSLISEEGGFKTRMAGVVHGYLWKLLMEYSKWKRRTDPRIFLVLKTLTMIFACPALLLLCGWMLDALLRLTFVLPLETSTDLGFILVLVGWALALWAVRTEMRVMMSFPNPDEEIIKLMGLGPFKYVRHPYALGLMLFYFGVGSLFRSASTVFLLIPTTFTLALYRVRYVTERQLELRLGREYSSYQEKVPFLFPRLMLRKEQVMGDWR
;
A
#
# COMPACT_ATOMS: atom_id res chain seq x y z
N VAL A 1 -32.95 55.93 20.08
CA VAL A 1 -33.41 55.18 18.88
C VAL A 1 -32.43 54.08 18.65
N SER A 2 -32.80 52.86 19.09
CA SER A 2 -32.01 51.65 18.88
C SER A 2 -32.37 51.05 17.52
N PRO A 3 -31.39 50.63 16.66
CA PRO A 3 -31.72 49.93 15.42
C PRO A 3 -32.16 48.49 15.75
N ARG A 4 -33.38 48.13 15.34
CA ARG A 4 -33.84 46.73 15.36
C ARG A 4 -33.15 45.96 14.26
N PHE A 5 -32.24 45.08 14.63
CA PHE A 5 -31.72 44.05 13.72
C PHE A 5 -32.86 43.07 13.42
N SER A 6 -33.23 42.92 12.17
CA SER A 6 -34.22 41.95 11.71
C SER A 6 -33.64 40.56 11.70
N SER A 7 -34.34 39.59 12.27
CA SER A 7 -33.99 38.14 12.28
C SER A 7 -33.81 37.54 10.87
N SER A 8 -34.28 38.22 9.83
CA SER A 8 -34.14 37.81 8.43
C SER A 8 -32.75 38.02 7.84
N ASP A 9 -31.95 38.93 8.39
CA ASP A 9 -30.61 39.22 7.88
C ASP A 9 -29.58 38.21 8.35
N GLY A 10 -29.76 37.65 9.56
CA GLY A 10 -28.92 36.57 10.06
C GLY A 10 -29.02 35.27 9.22
N HIS A 11 -30.23 34.88 8.87
CA HIS A 11 -30.47 33.68 8.02
C HIS A 11 -29.92 33.83 6.60
N ARG A 12 -29.93 35.04 6.05
CA ARG A 12 -29.39 35.28 4.69
C ARG A 12 -27.86 35.20 4.66
N ILE A 13 -27.19 35.69 5.70
CA ILE A 13 -25.73 35.64 5.84
C ILE A 13 -25.25 34.19 6.07
N GLU A 14 -25.94 33.42 6.91
CA GLU A 14 -25.62 32.00 7.12
C GLU A 14 -25.78 31.17 5.85
N HIS A 15 -26.86 31.37 5.08
CA HIS A 15 -27.03 30.67 3.78
C HIS A 15 -25.98 31.06 2.75
N SER A 16 -25.51 32.31 2.73
CA SER A 16 -24.45 32.74 1.81
C SER A 16 -23.10 32.13 2.18
N LEU A 17 -22.74 32.05 3.47
CA LEU A 17 -21.49 31.44 3.94
C LEU A 17 -21.46 29.94 3.71
N ILE A 18 -22.56 29.23 3.94
CA ILE A 18 -22.68 27.78 3.68
C ILE A 18 -22.56 27.48 2.17
N SER A 19 -23.14 28.35 1.33
CA SER A 19 -23.04 28.22 -0.13
C SER A 19 -21.61 28.47 -0.66
N GLU A 20 -20.89 29.46 -0.11
CA GLU A 20 -19.49 29.72 -0.48
C GLU A 20 -18.54 28.63 0.00
N GLU A 21 -18.71 28.11 1.23
CA GLU A 21 -17.90 26.98 1.70
C GLU A 21 -18.12 25.70 0.90
N GLY A 22 -19.37 25.40 0.52
CA GLY A 22 -19.69 24.28 -0.37
C GLY A 22 -19.06 24.44 -1.76
N GLY A 23 -19.09 25.65 -2.32
CA GLY A 23 -18.46 26.00 -3.59
C GLY A 23 -16.93 25.93 -3.55
N PHE A 24 -16.31 26.35 -2.46
CA PHE A 24 -14.86 26.27 -2.25
C PHE A 24 -14.38 24.80 -2.13
N LYS A 25 -15.05 23.99 -1.29
CA LYS A 25 -14.72 22.55 -1.13
C LYS A 25 -14.86 21.76 -2.43
N THR A 26 -15.89 22.04 -3.23
CA THR A 26 -16.07 21.41 -4.55
C THR A 26 -15.02 21.86 -5.58
N ARG A 27 -14.63 23.13 -5.56
CA ARG A 27 -13.55 23.64 -6.43
C ARG A 27 -12.19 23.06 -6.04
N MET A 28 -11.87 23.04 -4.75
CA MET A 28 -10.62 22.44 -4.25
C MET A 28 -10.55 20.93 -4.54
N ALA A 29 -11.65 20.20 -4.34
CA ALA A 29 -11.74 18.80 -4.70
C ALA A 29 -11.54 18.57 -6.20
N GLY A 30 -12.11 19.43 -7.05
CA GLY A 30 -11.91 19.37 -8.50
C GLY A 30 -10.46 19.65 -8.93
N VAL A 31 -9.83 20.65 -8.30
CA VAL A 31 -8.41 20.98 -8.56
C VAL A 31 -7.50 19.85 -8.12
N VAL A 32 -7.67 19.34 -6.88
CA VAL A 32 -6.87 18.22 -6.36
C VAL A 32 -7.07 16.96 -7.22
N HIS A 33 -8.32 16.68 -7.62
CA HIS A 33 -8.63 15.56 -8.53
C HIS A 33 -7.95 15.73 -9.88
N GLY A 34 -7.96 16.93 -10.46
CA GLY A 34 -7.29 17.24 -11.72
C GLY A 34 -5.77 17.06 -11.64
N TYR A 35 -5.13 17.53 -10.57
CA TYR A 35 -3.69 17.33 -10.36
C TYR A 35 -3.33 15.86 -10.14
N LEU A 36 -4.11 15.14 -9.32
CA LEU A 36 -3.91 13.70 -9.12
C LEU A 36 -4.07 12.91 -10.41
N TRP A 37 -5.08 13.24 -11.21
CA TRP A 37 -5.30 12.62 -12.52
C TRP A 37 -4.13 12.88 -13.48
N LYS A 38 -3.64 14.12 -13.52
CA LYS A 38 -2.47 14.48 -14.33
C LYS A 38 -1.22 13.72 -13.90
N LEU A 39 -0.93 13.65 -12.59
CA LEU A 39 0.18 12.88 -12.04
C LEU A 39 0.05 11.38 -12.37
N LEU A 40 -1.15 10.81 -12.24
CA LEU A 40 -1.40 9.42 -12.59
C LEU A 40 -1.19 9.13 -14.09
N MET A 41 -1.60 10.06 -14.96
CA MET A 41 -1.39 9.95 -16.40
C MET A 41 0.10 10.06 -16.77
N GLU A 42 0.83 11.02 -16.17
CA GLU A 42 2.27 11.15 -16.38
C GLU A 42 3.02 9.91 -15.85
N TYR A 43 2.68 9.41 -14.66
CA TYR A 43 3.22 8.17 -14.12
C TYR A 43 2.93 6.97 -15.05
N SER A 44 1.74 6.87 -15.61
CA SER A 44 1.37 5.79 -16.54
C SER A 44 2.14 5.87 -17.87
N LYS A 45 2.41 7.08 -18.36
CA LYS A 45 3.24 7.31 -19.57
C LYS A 45 4.70 6.94 -19.28
N TRP A 46 5.22 7.38 -18.14
CA TRP A 46 6.59 7.07 -17.72
C TRP A 46 6.77 5.57 -17.54
N LYS A 47 5.85 4.88 -16.87
CA LYS A 47 5.86 3.42 -16.71
C LYS A 47 5.89 2.68 -18.06
N ARG A 48 5.19 3.18 -19.10
CA ARG A 48 5.18 2.58 -20.43
C ARG A 48 6.46 2.82 -21.23
N ARG A 49 7.21 3.88 -20.92
CA ARG A 49 8.46 4.23 -21.60
C ARG A 49 9.70 3.61 -20.96
N THR A 50 9.60 3.18 -19.72
CA THR A 50 10.72 2.64 -18.96
C THR A 50 10.76 1.12 -19.12
N ASP A 51 11.97 0.57 -19.26
CA ASP A 51 12.17 -0.89 -19.23
C ASP A 51 11.53 -1.47 -17.95
N PRO A 52 10.72 -2.53 -18.06
CA PRO A 52 10.03 -3.13 -16.90
C PRO A 52 10.98 -3.50 -15.76
N ARG A 53 12.21 -3.88 -16.07
CA ARG A 53 13.24 -4.23 -15.06
C ARG A 53 13.70 -2.99 -14.28
N ILE A 54 14.00 -1.90 -14.99
CA ILE A 54 14.39 -0.63 -14.38
C ILE A 54 13.24 -0.10 -13.52
N PHE A 55 12.01 -0.19 -14.03
CA PHE A 55 10.83 0.21 -13.27
C PHE A 55 10.67 -0.59 -11.97
N LEU A 56 10.84 -1.92 -12.02
CA LEU A 56 10.74 -2.78 -10.84
C LEU A 56 11.82 -2.45 -9.79
N VAL A 57 13.05 -2.24 -10.24
CA VAL A 57 14.17 -1.84 -9.36
C VAL A 57 13.90 -0.48 -8.71
N LEU A 58 13.54 0.54 -9.50
CA LEU A 58 13.25 1.88 -8.97
C LEU A 58 12.08 1.86 -8.00
N LYS A 59 10.99 1.17 -8.33
CA LYS A 59 9.85 0.97 -7.43
C LYS A 59 10.29 0.33 -6.10
N THR A 60 11.09 -0.71 -6.18
CA THR A 60 11.57 -1.44 -4.99
C THR A 60 12.48 -0.54 -4.13
N LEU A 61 13.42 0.19 -4.74
CA LEU A 61 14.28 1.14 -4.03
C LEU A 61 13.47 2.26 -3.36
N THR A 62 12.50 2.83 -4.06
CA THR A 62 11.61 3.85 -3.49
C THR A 62 10.85 3.32 -2.29
N MET A 63 10.30 2.11 -2.37
CA MET A 63 9.54 1.49 -1.28
C MET A 63 10.42 1.10 -0.09
N ILE A 64 11.69 0.78 -0.30
CA ILE A 64 12.62 0.40 0.78
C ILE A 64 13.23 1.62 1.47
N PHE A 65 13.50 2.70 0.75
CA PHE A 65 14.22 3.86 1.29
C PHE A 65 13.35 5.11 1.43
N ALA A 66 12.73 5.59 0.34
CA ALA A 66 12.04 6.88 0.34
C ALA A 66 10.73 6.83 1.14
N CYS A 67 9.92 5.80 0.96
CA CYS A 67 8.63 5.70 1.65
C CYS A 67 8.77 5.55 3.17
N PRO A 68 9.62 4.66 3.74
CA PRO A 68 9.76 4.59 5.19
C PRO A 68 10.41 5.84 5.77
N ALA A 69 11.36 6.48 5.07
CA ALA A 69 11.92 7.75 5.51
C ALA A 69 10.84 8.85 5.63
N LEU A 70 9.98 8.96 4.63
CA LEU A 70 8.86 9.91 4.66
C LEU A 70 7.86 9.60 5.78
N LEU A 71 7.50 8.32 5.96
CA LEU A 71 6.61 7.90 7.04
C LEU A 71 7.20 8.17 8.43
N LEU A 72 8.50 7.97 8.61
CA LEU A 72 9.20 8.30 9.86
C LEU A 72 9.20 9.80 10.14
N LEU A 73 9.53 10.63 9.12
CA LEU A 73 9.49 12.08 9.27
C LEU A 73 8.10 12.58 9.67
N CYS A 74 7.07 12.12 8.96
CA CYS A 74 5.69 12.44 9.31
C CYS A 74 5.31 11.93 10.70
N GLY A 75 5.75 10.71 11.05
CA GLY A 75 5.48 10.11 12.36
C GLY A 75 6.13 10.89 13.50
N TRP A 76 7.40 11.27 13.38
CA TRP A 76 8.07 12.09 14.39
C TRP A 76 7.43 13.48 14.55
N MET A 77 7.01 14.11 13.45
CA MET A 77 6.25 15.35 13.52
C MET A 77 4.94 15.17 14.29
N LEU A 78 4.21 14.08 14.02
CA LEU A 78 2.98 13.75 14.73
C LEU A 78 3.23 13.40 16.21
N ASP A 79 4.28 12.62 16.51
CA ASP A 79 4.65 12.28 17.88
C ASP A 79 4.96 13.55 18.70
N ALA A 80 5.70 14.50 18.09
CA ALA A 80 5.99 15.78 18.72
C ALA A 80 4.72 16.65 18.94
N LEU A 81 3.83 16.68 17.95
CA LEU A 81 2.58 17.46 18.02
C LEU A 81 1.61 16.88 19.05
N LEU A 82 1.44 15.56 19.06
CA LEU A 82 0.51 14.83 19.93
C LEU A 82 1.13 14.44 21.28
N ARG A 83 2.43 14.73 21.48
CA ARG A 83 3.22 14.33 22.66
C ARG A 83 3.15 12.84 22.96
N LEU A 84 3.16 12.02 21.90
CA LEU A 84 3.13 10.56 22.04
C LEU A 84 4.51 10.02 22.39
N THR A 85 4.51 9.03 23.30
CA THR A 85 5.72 8.30 23.66
C THR A 85 5.59 6.84 23.24
N PHE A 86 6.69 6.23 22.81
CA PHE A 86 6.68 4.83 22.41
C PHE A 86 6.56 3.91 23.63
N VAL A 87 5.61 2.99 23.63
CA VAL A 87 5.21 2.22 24.81
C VAL A 87 6.17 1.10 25.16
N LEU A 88 6.84 0.48 24.17
CA LEU A 88 7.72 -0.66 24.42
C LEU A 88 9.06 -0.23 25.02
N PRO A 89 9.64 -1.06 25.94
CA PRO A 89 11.02 -0.87 26.40
C PRO A 89 12.01 -0.82 25.23
N LEU A 90 13.15 -0.15 25.43
CA LEU A 90 14.14 0.06 24.38
C LEU A 90 14.66 -1.26 23.79
N GLU A 91 15.06 -2.20 24.67
CA GLU A 91 15.59 -3.50 24.26
C GLU A 91 14.58 -4.28 23.42
N THR A 92 13.36 -4.46 23.94
CA THR A 92 12.30 -5.19 23.25
C THR A 92 11.94 -4.56 21.91
N SER A 93 11.89 -3.23 21.85
CA SER A 93 11.60 -2.48 20.63
C SER A 93 12.69 -2.67 19.57
N THR A 94 13.94 -2.68 20.00
CA THR A 94 15.09 -2.85 19.11
C THR A 94 15.16 -4.28 18.58
N ASP A 95 15.06 -5.29 19.43
CA ASP A 95 15.12 -6.70 19.03
C ASP A 95 13.97 -7.05 18.07
N LEU A 96 12.74 -6.70 18.44
CA LEU A 96 11.57 -6.89 17.59
C LEU A 96 11.72 -6.15 16.25
N GLY A 97 12.20 -4.92 16.31
CA GLY A 97 12.43 -4.09 15.13
C GLY A 97 13.42 -4.74 14.16
N PHE A 98 14.56 -5.21 14.64
CA PHE A 98 15.55 -5.91 13.81
C PHE A 98 15.00 -7.19 13.19
N ILE A 99 14.31 -8.02 13.96
CA ILE A 99 13.71 -9.26 13.46
C ILE A 99 12.71 -8.94 12.33
N LEU A 100 11.81 -7.97 12.57
CA LEU A 100 10.80 -7.59 11.57
C LEU A 100 11.42 -6.99 10.30
N VAL A 101 12.48 -6.17 10.42
CA VAL A 101 13.22 -5.63 9.28
C VAL A 101 13.85 -6.75 8.47
N LEU A 102 14.56 -7.67 9.11
CA LEU A 102 15.25 -8.77 8.41
C LEU A 102 14.27 -9.71 7.72
N VAL A 103 13.22 -10.14 8.42
CA VAL A 103 12.19 -11.05 7.86
C VAL A 103 11.43 -10.36 6.74
N GLY A 104 11.01 -9.12 6.94
CA GLY A 104 10.28 -8.34 5.94
C GLY A 104 11.10 -8.10 4.69
N TRP A 105 12.38 -7.72 4.85
CA TRP A 105 13.31 -7.51 3.76
C TRP A 105 13.61 -8.79 2.99
N ALA A 106 13.88 -9.89 3.69
CA ALA A 106 14.12 -11.19 3.08
C ALA A 106 12.93 -11.66 2.23
N LEU A 107 11.70 -11.51 2.76
CA LEU A 107 10.48 -11.86 2.06
C LEU A 107 10.23 -10.96 0.83
N ALA A 108 10.42 -9.65 0.96
CA ALA A 108 10.30 -8.72 -0.14
C ALA A 108 11.31 -9.00 -1.26
N LEU A 109 12.59 -9.24 -0.91
CA LEU A 109 13.62 -9.61 -1.87
C LEU A 109 13.33 -10.95 -2.55
N TRP A 110 12.83 -11.94 -1.82
CA TRP A 110 12.43 -13.21 -2.41
C TRP A 110 11.32 -13.04 -3.42
N ALA A 111 10.30 -12.24 -3.11
CA ALA A 111 9.22 -11.91 -4.04
C ALA A 111 9.75 -11.20 -5.30
N VAL A 112 10.55 -10.14 -5.14
CA VAL A 112 11.15 -9.39 -6.26
C VAL A 112 12.04 -10.27 -7.15
N ARG A 113 12.89 -11.11 -6.54
CA ARG A 113 13.74 -12.02 -7.30
C ARG A 113 12.94 -13.03 -8.10
N THR A 114 11.83 -13.53 -7.55
CA THR A 114 10.93 -14.45 -8.25
C THR A 114 10.26 -13.75 -9.43
N GLU A 115 9.71 -12.55 -9.20
CA GLU A 115 9.09 -11.71 -10.22
C GLU A 115 10.07 -11.38 -11.35
N MET A 116 11.30 -10.92 -11.04
CA MET A 116 12.33 -10.62 -12.04
C MET A 116 12.72 -11.85 -12.87
N ARG A 117 12.85 -13.02 -12.24
CA ARG A 117 13.19 -14.25 -12.94
C ARG A 117 12.12 -14.65 -13.94
N VAL A 118 10.86 -14.57 -13.56
CA VAL A 118 9.73 -14.90 -14.44
C VAL A 118 9.62 -13.89 -15.57
N MET A 119 9.71 -12.60 -15.26
CA MET A 119 9.69 -11.51 -16.25
C MET A 119 10.75 -11.67 -17.34
N MET A 120 11.94 -12.20 -16.98
CA MET A 120 13.02 -12.45 -17.96
C MET A 120 12.77 -13.67 -18.83
N SER A 121 11.93 -14.61 -18.40
CA SER A 121 11.70 -15.88 -19.09
C SER A 121 10.46 -15.87 -19.98
N PHE A 122 9.50 -14.99 -19.70
CA PHE A 122 8.21 -14.93 -20.40
C PHE A 122 7.94 -13.52 -20.91
N PRO A 123 7.95 -13.28 -22.22
CA PRO A 123 7.69 -11.96 -22.81
C PRO A 123 6.20 -11.57 -22.78
N ASN A 124 5.30 -12.56 -22.69
CA ASN A 124 3.86 -12.33 -22.63
C ASN A 124 3.43 -12.04 -21.17
N PRO A 125 2.84 -10.86 -20.88
CA PRO A 125 2.46 -10.49 -19.50
C PRO A 125 1.42 -11.43 -18.86
N ASP A 126 0.58 -12.11 -19.63
CA ASP A 126 -0.42 -13.03 -19.08
C ASP A 126 0.21 -14.36 -18.69
N GLU A 127 1.11 -14.89 -19.52
CA GLU A 127 1.91 -16.09 -19.22
C GLU A 127 2.84 -15.85 -18.02
N GLU A 128 3.44 -14.66 -17.94
CA GLU A 128 4.25 -14.23 -16.80
C GLU A 128 3.47 -14.36 -15.49
N ILE A 129 2.27 -13.80 -15.42
CA ILE A 129 1.44 -13.83 -14.21
C ILE A 129 1.03 -15.27 -13.87
N ILE A 130 0.58 -16.06 -14.84
CA ILE A 130 0.19 -17.46 -14.63
C ILE A 130 1.37 -18.27 -14.07
N LYS A 131 2.57 -18.14 -14.62
CA LYS A 131 3.76 -18.81 -14.10
C LYS A 131 4.15 -18.32 -12.71
N LEU A 132 4.03 -17.02 -12.45
CA LEU A 132 4.34 -16.42 -11.15
C LEU A 132 3.49 -17.02 -10.02
N MET A 133 2.19 -17.28 -10.25
CA MET A 133 1.27 -17.87 -9.27
C MET A 133 1.77 -19.21 -8.71
N GLY A 134 2.47 -20.00 -9.52
CA GLY A 134 3.02 -21.32 -9.14
C GLY A 134 4.43 -21.27 -8.54
N LEU A 135 5.08 -20.12 -8.37
CA LEU A 135 6.50 -20.03 -8.06
C LEU A 135 6.80 -19.24 -6.77
N GLY A 136 7.88 -19.65 -6.11
CA GLY A 136 8.45 -18.93 -4.95
C GLY A 136 7.44 -18.63 -3.84
N PRO A 137 7.43 -17.41 -3.29
CA PRO A 137 6.55 -17.02 -2.19
C PRO A 137 5.07 -16.87 -2.63
N PHE A 138 4.80 -16.74 -3.94
CA PHE A 138 3.44 -16.59 -4.49
C PHE A 138 2.59 -17.87 -4.35
N LYS A 139 3.22 -19.02 -4.09
CA LYS A 139 2.50 -20.27 -3.74
C LYS A 139 1.82 -20.19 -2.38
N TYR A 140 2.35 -19.40 -1.46
CA TYR A 140 1.91 -19.35 -0.06
C TYR A 140 1.00 -18.18 0.24
N VAL A 141 1.24 -17.04 -0.42
CA VAL A 141 0.46 -15.81 -0.30
C VAL A 141 0.41 -15.10 -1.64
N ARG A 142 -0.74 -14.49 -1.96
CA ARG A 142 -0.91 -13.80 -3.25
C ARG A 142 -0.09 -12.53 -3.38
N HIS A 143 0.15 -11.83 -2.27
CA HIS A 143 0.87 -10.56 -2.24
C HIS A 143 2.08 -10.60 -1.28
N PRO A 144 3.08 -11.47 -1.53
CA PRO A 144 4.22 -11.65 -0.62
C PRO A 144 5.09 -10.40 -0.51
N TYR A 145 5.21 -9.62 -1.58
CA TYR A 145 5.91 -8.35 -1.55
C TYR A 145 5.26 -7.34 -0.61
N ALA A 146 3.92 -7.22 -0.64
CA ALA A 146 3.20 -6.34 0.27
C ALA A 146 3.34 -6.78 1.74
N LEU A 147 3.28 -8.08 2.02
CA LEU A 147 3.52 -8.64 3.35
C LEU A 147 4.95 -8.33 3.83
N GLY A 148 5.94 -8.55 2.97
CA GLY A 148 7.34 -8.23 3.28
C GLY A 148 7.55 -6.76 3.61
N LEU A 149 7.00 -5.84 2.80
CA LEU A 149 7.06 -4.41 3.08
C LEU A 149 6.33 -4.02 4.38
N MET A 150 5.20 -4.64 4.66
CA MET A 150 4.45 -4.39 5.89
C MET A 150 5.30 -4.71 7.12
N LEU A 151 5.89 -5.91 7.17
CA LEU A 151 6.79 -6.31 8.24
C LEU A 151 8.02 -5.40 8.34
N PHE A 152 8.63 -5.08 7.20
CA PHE A 152 9.77 -4.18 7.13
C PHE A 152 9.45 -2.79 7.72
N TYR A 153 8.32 -2.20 7.36
CA TYR A 153 7.93 -0.87 7.85
C TYR A 153 7.60 -0.87 9.34
N PHE A 154 6.90 -1.90 9.84
CA PHE A 154 6.69 -2.07 11.27
C PHE A 154 8.01 -2.21 12.02
N GLY A 155 8.97 -2.95 11.46
CA GLY A 155 10.31 -3.07 12.03
C GLY A 155 11.05 -1.74 12.07
N VAL A 156 11.06 -1.00 10.97
CA VAL A 156 11.68 0.34 10.90
C VAL A 156 11.03 1.30 11.89
N GLY A 157 9.70 1.37 11.95
CA GLY A 157 8.97 2.21 12.89
C GLY A 157 9.29 1.87 14.36
N SER A 158 9.46 0.57 14.67
CA SER A 158 9.85 0.10 16.01
C SER A 158 11.29 0.47 16.37
N LEU A 159 12.24 0.31 15.43
CA LEU A 159 13.64 0.72 15.62
C LEU A 159 13.79 2.21 15.92
N PHE A 160 13.08 3.03 15.19
CA PHE A 160 13.08 4.48 15.37
C PHE A 160 12.11 4.98 16.45
N ARG A 161 11.41 4.08 17.12
CA ARG A 161 10.54 4.34 18.27
C ARG A 161 9.49 5.42 18.03
N SER A 162 8.94 5.49 16.81
CA SER A 162 7.86 6.42 16.48
C SER A 162 6.50 5.75 16.70
N ALA A 163 5.77 6.20 17.72
CA ALA A 163 4.45 5.67 18.05
C ALA A 163 3.43 5.94 16.94
N SER A 164 3.39 7.17 16.42
CA SER A 164 2.50 7.52 15.31
C SER A 164 2.81 6.74 14.04
N THR A 165 4.08 6.46 13.76
CA THR A 165 4.46 5.65 12.59
C THR A 165 3.91 4.24 12.73
N VAL A 166 4.15 3.57 13.86
CA VAL A 166 3.77 2.16 14.06
C VAL A 166 2.26 1.98 14.18
N PHE A 167 1.59 2.80 14.98
CA PHE A 167 0.18 2.59 15.34
C PHE A 167 -0.82 3.36 14.47
N LEU A 168 -0.39 4.39 13.76
CA LEU A 168 -1.28 5.22 12.96
C LEU A 168 -0.92 5.19 11.46
N LEU A 169 0.29 5.61 11.09
CA LEU A 169 0.65 5.81 9.67
C LEU A 169 0.79 4.49 8.91
N ILE A 170 1.48 3.50 9.47
CA ILE A 170 1.66 2.20 8.80
C ILE A 170 0.30 1.48 8.64
N PRO A 171 -0.52 1.28 9.69
CA PRO A 171 -1.82 0.63 9.52
C PRO A 171 -2.72 1.34 8.51
N THR A 172 -2.77 2.67 8.55
CA THR A 172 -3.60 3.46 7.62
C THR A 172 -3.14 3.33 6.19
N THR A 173 -1.84 3.53 5.93
CA THR A 173 -1.29 3.44 4.56
C THR A 173 -1.42 2.04 3.98
N PHE A 174 -1.16 0.99 4.79
CA PHE A 174 -1.34 -0.39 4.34
C PHE A 174 -2.79 -0.78 4.12
N THR A 175 -3.71 -0.35 4.98
CA THR A 175 -5.14 -0.57 4.76
C THR A 175 -5.60 0.02 3.42
N LEU A 176 -5.21 1.24 3.12
CA LEU A 176 -5.51 1.89 1.83
C LEU A 176 -4.85 1.16 0.65
N ALA A 177 -3.58 0.75 0.81
CA ALA A 177 -2.86 0.01 -0.23
C ALA A 177 -3.51 -1.36 -0.50
N LEU A 178 -3.84 -2.11 0.54
CA LEU A 178 -4.48 -3.43 0.44
C LEU A 178 -5.90 -3.32 -0.11
N TYR A 179 -6.65 -2.28 0.27
CA TYR A 179 -7.95 -1.98 -0.33
C TYR A 179 -7.82 -1.82 -1.86
N ARG A 180 -6.87 -0.99 -2.30
CA ARG A 180 -6.60 -0.81 -3.73
C ARG A 180 -6.19 -2.11 -4.42
N VAL A 181 -5.33 -2.90 -3.80
CA VAL A 181 -4.92 -4.21 -4.34
C VAL A 181 -6.13 -5.13 -4.50
N ARG A 182 -6.97 -5.24 -3.47
CA ARG A 182 -8.15 -6.13 -3.46
C ARG A 182 -9.19 -5.73 -4.49
N TYR A 183 -9.54 -4.44 -4.56
CA TYR A 183 -10.67 -3.98 -5.38
C TYR A 183 -10.27 -3.53 -6.79
N VAL A 184 -9.02 -3.18 -7.02
CA VAL A 184 -8.56 -2.73 -8.34
C VAL A 184 -7.67 -3.78 -9.00
N THR A 185 -6.58 -4.17 -8.35
CA THR A 185 -5.57 -5.05 -8.97
C THR A 185 -6.10 -6.47 -9.16
N GLU A 186 -6.68 -7.08 -8.12
CA GLU A 186 -7.22 -8.44 -8.23
C GLU A 186 -8.38 -8.51 -9.23
N ARG A 187 -9.27 -7.51 -9.22
CA ARG A 187 -10.36 -7.46 -10.20
C ARG A 187 -9.86 -7.33 -11.64
N GLN A 188 -8.80 -6.57 -11.89
CA GLN A 188 -8.18 -6.50 -13.20
C GLN A 188 -7.57 -7.84 -13.63
N LEU A 189 -6.97 -8.57 -12.69
CA LEU A 189 -6.40 -9.90 -12.95
C LEU A 189 -7.51 -10.93 -13.21
N GLU A 190 -8.60 -10.89 -12.48
CA GLU A 190 -9.79 -11.73 -12.73
C GLU A 190 -10.38 -11.49 -14.13
N LEU A 191 -10.49 -10.24 -14.56
CA LEU A 191 -11.01 -9.90 -15.89
C LEU A 191 -10.06 -10.32 -17.01
N ARG A 192 -8.73 -10.35 -16.77
CA ARG A 192 -7.73 -10.71 -17.77
C ARG A 192 -7.50 -12.21 -17.88
N LEU A 193 -7.41 -12.92 -16.75
CA LEU A 193 -7.01 -14.32 -16.66
C LEU A 193 -8.18 -15.27 -16.39
N GLY A 194 -9.35 -14.74 -16.02
CA GLY A 194 -10.57 -15.52 -15.82
C GLY A 194 -10.41 -16.65 -14.80
N ARG A 195 -10.73 -17.88 -15.24
CA ARG A 195 -10.75 -19.09 -14.39
C ARG A 195 -9.41 -19.41 -13.73
N GLU A 196 -8.30 -19.14 -14.39
CA GLU A 196 -6.97 -19.45 -13.86
C GLU A 196 -6.67 -18.64 -12.60
N TYR A 197 -7.00 -17.34 -12.63
CA TYR A 197 -6.83 -16.48 -11.46
C TYR A 197 -7.84 -16.81 -10.35
N SER A 198 -9.09 -17.12 -10.67
CA SER A 198 -10.10 -17.51 -9.68
C SER A 198 -9.69 -18.79 -8.95
N SER A 199 -9.20 -19.82 -9.65
CA SER A 199 -8.67 -21.03 -9.03
C SER A 199 -7.47 -20.76 -8.11
N TYR A 200 -6.62 -19.81 -8.48
CA TYR A 200 -5.51 -19.38 -7.63
C TYR A 200 -5.99 -18.67 -6.37
N GLN A 201 -7.02 -17.82 -6.47
CA GLN A 201 -7.61 -17.13 -5.32
C GLN A 201 -8.23 -18.08 -4.30
N GLU A 202 -8.83 -19.18 -4.75
CA GLU A 202 -9.40 -20.21 -3.87
C GLU A 202 -8.33 -20.97 -3.08
N LYS A 203 -7.20 -21.27 -3.75
CA LYS A 203 -6.11 -22.08 -3.18
C LYS A 203 -5.16 -21.26 -2.30
N VAL A 204 -4.86 -20.01 -2.67
CA VAL A 204 -3.83 -19.19 -2.03
C VAL A 204 -4.44 -18.00 -1.30
N PRO A 205 -4.14 -17.79 -0.01
CA PRO A 205 -4.66 -16.69 0.79
C PRO A 205 -4.12 -15.32 0.33
N PHE A 206 -4.88 -14.27 0.59
CA PHE A 206 -4.58 -12.91 0.16
C PHE A 206 -3.24 -12.38 0.69
N LEU A 207 -3.04 -12.39 2.02
CA LEU A 207 -1.86 -11.78 2.66
C LEU A 207 -1.19 -12.70 3.69
N PHE A 208 -1.97 -13.36 4.55
CA PHE A 208 -1.42 -14.20 5.61
C PHE A 208 -1.43 -15.67 5.21
N PRO A 209 -0.26 -16.36 5.27
CA PRO A 209 -0.21 -17.78 4.94
C PRO A 209 -1.12 -18.58 5.87
N ARG A 210 -1.91 -19.47 5.31
CA ARG A 210 -2.64 -20.45 6.13
C ARG A 210 -1.62 -21.43 6.70
N LEU A 211 -1.37 -21.35 7.99
CA LEU A 211 -0.44 -22.25 8.71
C LEU A 211 -0.81 -23.74 8.61
N MET A 212 -2.01 -24.06 8.14
CA MET A 212 -2.51 -25.41 7.89
C MET A 212 -2.82 -25.64 6.41
N LEU A 213 -1.84 -25.43 5.53
CA LEU A 213 -1.95 -26.03 4.20
C LEU A 213 -1.62 -27.52 4.33
N ARG A 214 -2.66 -28.33 4.23
CA ARG A 214 -2.56 -29.79 4.08
C ARG A 214 -1.58 -30.05 2.94
N LYS A 215 -0.45 -30.72 3.22
CA LYS A 215 0.67 -30.98 2.30
C LYS A 215 0.24 -31.58 0.94
N GLU A 216 -0.93 -32.15 0.84
CA GLU A 216 -1.41 -32.85 -0.35
C GLU A 216 -1.92 -31.98 -1.49
N GLN A 217 -2.31 -30.73 -1.25
CA GLN A 217 -2.91 -29.88 -2.30
C GLN A 217 -1.90 -29.02 -3.08
N VAL A 218 -0.65 -28.90 -2.62
CA VAL A 218 0.33 -28.00 -3.25
C VAL A 218 1.16 -28.67 -4.36
N MET A 219 1.23 -30.00 -4.43
CA MET A 219 2.10 -30.71 -5.35
C MET A 219 1.41 -31.44 -6.53
N GLY A 220 0.11 -31.43 -6.61
CA GLY A 220 -0.63 -32.30 -7.55
C GLY A 220 -0.99 -31.69 -8.91
N ASP A 221 -1.04 -30.39 -9.08
CA ASP A 221 -1.87 -29.80 -10.16
C ASP A 221 -1.17 -28.81 -11.11
N TRP A 222 0.17 -28.76 -11.08
CA TRP A 222 0.95 -27.83 -11.94
C TRP A 222 1.86 -28.58 -12.96
N ARG A 223 1.47 -29.80 -13.40
CA ARG A 223 2.13 -30.53 -14.49
C ARG A 223 1.41 -30.34 -15.81
#